data_56f31e2418b5f63376050eb8b76aacc6
#
_entry.id   56f31e2418b5f63376050eb8b76aacc6
#
_cell.length_a   1.000
_cell.length_b   1.000
_cell.length_c   1.000
_cell.angle_alpha   90.00
_cell.angle_beta   90.00
_cell.angle_gamma   90.00
#
_symmetry.space_group_name_H-M   'P 1'
#
loop_
_entity.id
_entity.type
_entity.pdbx_description
1 polymer ?
#
loop_
_entity_poly.entity_id
_entity_poly.type
_entity_poly.pdbx_seq_one_letter_code
_entity_poly.pdbx_strand_id
1 'polypeptide(L)'
;MSTQRFDIRHAPAPRESFRLLYISKSKFGGDWNSTTHTHSCTELFYCLSGEGQFYLAGQLFPVKPDDMVIVNPQVEHTELSLNSSPLEYIVLGVASMEFLFSKADTNYAIFNCRENRERMVTLLHMLLAEADRSLDGCETVCQDLLEVLLIWLVRCTTISLQLEEAAPTENRECAEIKRYLDTNYREDISLDLLAELAHLNKYYLAHTFQREYGISPITYLNRRRIEESKHMLGNTSYSLAQISELMGFSSPSYFSQCFRKAEGMTPNEYRRQTRQEKRPAPTKRHEV
;
A
#
# COMPACT_ATOMS: atom_id res chain seq x y z
N MET A 1 -11.95 -19.08 -47.95
CA MET A 1 -11.57 -18.21 -46.80
C MET A 1 -12.81 -17.99 -45.94
N SER A 2 -12.79 -18.38 -44.67
CA SER A 2 -13.90 -18.07 -43.74
C SER A 2 -13.47 -16.88 -42.90
N THR A 3 -14.26 -15.83 -42.92
CA THR A 3 -14.06 -14.64 -42.05
C THR A 3 -14.99 -14.76 -40.89
N GLN A 4 -14.45 -14.74 -39.67
CA GLN A 4 -15.23 -14.70 -38.45
C GLN A 4 -15.18 -13.26 -37.90
N ARG A 5 -16.34 -12.60 -37.79
CA ARG A 5 -16.47 -11.25 -37.25
C ARG A 5 -17.15 -11.30 -35.88
N PHE A 6 -16.58 -10.59 -34.92
CA PHE A 6 -17.13 -10.42 -33.58
C PHE A 6 -17.56 -8.97 -33.40
N ASP A 7 -18.84 -8.73 -33.16
CA ASP A 7 -19.34 -7.40 -32.86
C ASP A 7 -19.29 -7.15 -31.34
N ILE A 8 -18.50 -6.14 -30.94
CA ILE A 8 -18.41 -5.72 -29.53
C ILE A 8 -19.54 -4.76 -29.25
N ARG A 9 -20.49 -5.23 -28.46
CA ARG A 9 -21.63 -4.41 -28.02
C ARG A 9 -21.28 -3.93 -26.64
N HIS A 10 -21.06 -2.59 -26.44
CA HIS A 10 -21.34 -1.93 -25.16
C HIS A 10 -20.91 -0.46 -25.14
N ALA A 11 -21.65 0.34 -24.34
CA ALA A 11 -21.18 1.62 -23.86
C ALA A 11 -20.02 1.36 -22.86
N PRO A 12 -18.91 2.08 -22.93
CA PRO A 12 -17.85 1.98 -21.93
C PRO A 12 -18.43 2.34 -20.56
N ALA A 13 -18.13 1.52 -19.55
CA ALA A 13 -18.30 1.93 -18.16
C ALA A 13 -17.46 3.19 -17.90
N PRO A 14 -17.89 4.07 -17.00
CA PRO A 14 -17.08 5.24 -16.65
C PRO A 14 -15.69 4.78 -16.20
N ARG A 15 -14.65 5.20 -16.89
CA ARG A 15 -13.25 4.79 -16.66
C ARG A 15 -12.61 5.43 -15.43
N GLU A 16 -13.33 6.24 -14.66
CA GLU A 16 -12.73 7.12 -13.65
C GLU A 16 -12.87 6.64 -12.20
N SER A 17 -13.39 5.45 -11.96
CA SER A 17 -13.73 5.01 -10.60
C SER A 17 -12.60 4.43 -9.78
N PHE A 18 -11.50 3.96 -10.39
CA PHE A 18 -10.31 3.43 -9.70
C PHE A 18 -9.03 3.72 -10.46
N ARG A 19 -7.90 3.72 -9.77
CA ARG A 19 -6.60 4.08 -10.36
C ARG A 19 -5.48 3.20 -9.86
N LEU A 20 -4.59 2.78 -10.78
CA LEU A 20 -3.31 2.20 -10.42
C LEU A 20 -2.42 3.27 -9.76
N LEU A 21 -1.96 3.02 -8.55
CA LEU A 21 -1.06 3.90 -7.82
C LEU A 21 0.41 3.52 -8.06
N TYR A 22 0.69 2.23 -7.99
CA TYR A 22 2.02 1.68 -8.19
C TYR A 22 1.97 0.21 -8.59
N ILE A 23 3.05 -0.24 -9.16
CA ILE A 23 3.39 -1.63 -9.34
C ILE A 23 4.83 -1.83 -8.93
N SER A 24 5.12 -2.90 -8.20
CA SER A 24 6.49 -3.27 -7.89
C SER A 24 6.67 -4.78 -7.94
N LYS A 25 7.93 -5.20 -8.17
CA LYS A 25 8.36 -6.59 -8.10
C LYS A 25 9.36 -6.71 -6.98
N SER A 26 9.11 -7.61 -6.04
CA SER A 26 9.95 -7.82 -4.86
C SER A 26 10.37 -9.28 -4.76
N LYS A 27 11.61 -9.47 -4.30
CA LYS A 27 12.16 -10.79 -3.97
C LYS A 27 12.89 -10.69 -2.64
N PHE A 28 12.43 -11.41 -1.66
CA PHE A 28 12.96 -11.34 -0.31
C PHE A 28 13.79 -12.58 0.02
N GLY A 29 15.06 -12.34 0.41
CA GLY A 29 15.85 -13.29 1.19
C GLY A 29 15.47 -13.24 2.67
N GLY A 30 16.00 -14.15 3.48
CA GLY A 30 15.63 -14.31 4.88
C GLY A 30 15.95 -13.19 5.85
N ASP A 31 16.56 -12.10 5.37
CA ASP A 31 16.89 -10.92 6.17
C ASP A 31 15.76 -9.87 6.17
N TRP A 32 14.63 -10.20 5.57
CA TRP A 32 13.48 -9.29 5.52
C TRP A 32 12.79 -9.22 6.88
N ASN A 33 12.94 -8.10 7.56
CA ASN A 33 12.13 -7.76 8.73
C ASN A 33 10.73 -7.36 8.26
N SER A 34 9.88 -8.34 8.15
CA SER A 34 8.47 -8.11 7.87
C SER A 34 7.80 -7.44 9.05
N THR A 35 7.19 -6.32 8.79
CA THR A 35 6.46 -5.58 9.81
C THR A 35 5.08 -5.28 9.34
N THR A 36 4.15 -5.52 10.22
CA THR A 36 2.74 -5.28 9.96
C THR A 36 2.49 -3.79 9.67
N HIS A 37 1.74 -3.53 8.62
CA HIS A 37 1.38 -2.19 8.17
C HIS A 37 -0.01 -2.21 7.53
N THR A 38 -0.55 -1.02 7.27
CA THR A 38 -1.83 -0.83 6.58
C THR A 38 -1.66 0.18 5.47
N HIS A 39 -2.45 0.06 4.42
CA HIS A 39 -2.53 1.04 3.32
C HIS A 39 -3.93 1.61 3.18
N SER A 40 -4.05 2.78 2.55
CA SER A 40 -5.32 3.40 2.17
C SER A 40 -5.82 2.98 0.78
N CYS A 41 -5.17 1.99 0.17
CA CYS A 41 -5.51 1.44 -1.14
C CYS A 41 -5.68 -0.08 -1.04
N THR A 42 -6.33 -0.66 -2.03
CA THR A 42 -6.35 -2.11 -2.22
C THR A 42 -5.03 -2.56 -2.80
N GLU A 43 -4.46 -3.63 -2.27
CA GLU A 43 -3.26 -4.26 -2.82
C GLU A 43 -3.55 -5.66 -3.36
N LEU A 44 -2.95 -5.95 -4.52
CA LEU A 44 -3.00 -7.24 -5.18
C LEU A 44 -1.59 -7.80 -5.29
N PHE A 45 -1.29 -8.86 -4.57
CA PHE A 45 0.00 -9.54 -4.59
C PHE A 45 -0.13 -10.82 -5.41
N TYR A 46 0.71 -11.00 -6.42
CA TYR A 46 0.80 -12.23 -7.18
C TYR A 46 2.13 -12.93 -6.93
N CYS A 47 2.10 -14.12 -6.35
CA CYS A 47 3.29 -14.90 -6.04
C CYS A 47 3.86 -15.54 -7.32
N LEU A 48 5.04 -15.11 -7.76
CA LEU A 48 5.72 -15.61 -8.95
C LEU A 48 6.47 -16.91 -8.66
N SER A 49 7.22 -16.94 -7.56
CA SER A 49 8.07 -18.05 -7.16
C SER A 49 8.36 -18.04 -5.66
N GLY A 50 8.93 -19.13 -5.16
CA GLY A 50 9.24 -19.28 -3.74
C GLY A 50 8.04 -19.68 -2.89
N GLU A 51 8.26 -19.73 -1.58
CA GLU A 51 7.25 -20.06 -0.58
C GLU A 51 7.35 -19.09 0.60
N GLY A 52 6.21 -18.76 1.19
CA GLY A 52 6.16 -17.84 2.30
C GLY A 52 4.83 -17.88 3.03
N GLN A 53 4.59 -16.87 3.83
CA GLN A 53 3.34 -16.66 4.53
C GLN A 53 2.93 -15.21 4.44
N PHE A 54 1.64 -14.94 4.37
CA PHE A 54 1.08 -13.62 4.61
C PHE A 54 0.43 -13.58 5.98
N TYR A 55 0.79 -12.57 6.76
CA TYR A 55 0.06 -12.19 7.95
C TYR A 55 -1.05 -11.25 7.52
N LEU A 56 -2.30 -11.60 7.82
CA LEU A 56 -3.50 -10.85 7.45
C LEU A 56 -4.43 -10.80 8.66
N ALA A 57 -4.73 -9.60 9.15
CA ALA A 57 -5.67 -9.37 10.24
C ALA A 57 -5.49 -10.33 11.46
N GLY A 58 -4.26 -10.52 11.91
CA GLY A 58 -3.97 -11.36 13.09
C GLY A 58 -3.69 -12.84 12.80
N GLN A 59 -3.73 -13.29 11.55
CA GLN A 59 -3.55 -14.70 11.17
C GLN A 59 -2.47 -14.87 10.09
N LEU A 60 -1.79 -16.02 10.10
CA LEU A 60 -0.79 -16.41 9.13
C LEU A 60 -1.36 -17.37 8.09
N PHE A 61 -1.16 -17.08 6.83
CA PHE A 61 -1.61 -17.89 5.71
C PHE A 61 -0.42 -18.27 4.82
N PRO A 62 -0.21 -19.57 4.55
CA PRO A 62 0.84 -20.00 3.64
C PRO A 62 0.50 -19.57 2.21
N VAL A 63 1.53 -19.14 1.46
CA VAL A 63 1.42 -18.79 0.05
C VAL A 63 2.51 -19.49 -0.76
N LYS A 64 2.19 -19.78 -2.01
CA LYS A 64 3.02 -20.51 -2.98
C LYS A 64 2.87 -19.87 -4.35
N PRO A 65 3.67 -20.31 -5.35
CA PRO A 65 3.55 -19.80 -6.71
C PRO A 65 2.12 -19.88 -7.24
N ASP A 66 1.73 -18.87 -7.98
CA ASP A 66 0.41 -18.63 -8.56
C ASP A 66 -0.70 -18.25 -7.56
N ASP A 67 -0.38 -18.09 -6.28
CA ASP A 67 -1.34 -17.49 -5.34
C ASP A 67 -1.46 -15.99 -5.57
N MET A 68 -2.71 -15.53 -5.58
CA MET A 68 -3.09 -14.13 -5.52
C MET A 68 -3.57 -13.82 -4.11
N VAL A 69 -2.97 -12.82 -3.49
CA VAL A 69 -3.43 -12.25 -2.21
C VAL A 69 -4.02 -10.89 -2.50
N ILE A 70 -5.26 -10.67 -2.12
CA ILE A 70 -5.93 -9.38 -2.22
C ILE A 70 -6.18 -8.85 -0.82
N VAL A 71 -5.78 -7.62 -0.58
CA VAL A 71 -5.91 -6.92 0.70
C VAL A 71 -6.62 -5.61 0.47
N ASN A 72 -7.82 -5.44 1.02
CA ASN A 72 -8.56 -4.20 0.98
C ASN A 72 -7.93 -3.12 1.87
N PRO A 73 -8.30 -1.83 1.71
CA PRO A 73 -7.79 -0.74 2.54
C PRO A 73 -7.91 -1.01 4.04
N GLN A 74 -6.95 -0.50 4.81
CA GLN A 74 -6.90 -0.55 6.28
C GLN A 74 -6.77 -1.95 6.91
N VAL A 75 -6.57 -2.99 6.13
CA VAL A 75 -6.27 -4.33 6.65
C VAL A 75 -4.80 -4.41 7.06
N GLU A 76 -4.55 -4.77 8.31
CA GLU A 76 -3.19 -5.00 8.81
C GLU A 76 -2.60 -6.25 8.18
N HIS A 77 -1.46 -6.11 7.51
CA HIS A 77 -0.81 -7.21 6.80
C HIS A 77 0.72 -7.05 6.74
N THR A 78 1.37 -8.15 6.44
CA THR A 78 2.78 -8.22 6.03
C THR A 78 3.08 -9.59 5.42
N GLU A 79 4.16 -9.66 4.66
CA GLU A 79 4.66 -10.90 4.08
C GLU A 79 5.89 -11.43 4.81
N LEU A 80 5.98 -12.75 4.89
CA LEU A 80 7.06 -13.51 5.49
C LEU A 80 7.64 -14.46 4.44
N SER A 81 8.93 -14.33 4.17
CA SER A 81 9.64 -15.20 3.22
C SER A 81 10.39 -16.31 3.94
N LEU A 82 10.45 -17.50 3.34
CA LEU A 82 11.26 -18.59 3.83
C LEU A 82 12.68 -18.51 3.23
N ASN A 83 13.70 -18.61 4.08
CA ASN A 83 15.12 -18.56 3.66
C ASN A 83 15.49 -19.61 2.62
N SER A 84 14.89 -20.80 2.70
CA SER A 84 15.16 -21.92 1.80
C SER A 84 14.53 -21.78 0.42
N SER A 85 13.49 -20.95 0.30
CA SER A 85 12.74 -20.71 -0.94
C SER A 85 12.22 -19.28 -0.96
N PRO A 86 13.08 -18.28 -1.27
CA PRO A 86 12.73 -16.87 -1.18
C PRO A 86 11.48 -16.51 -1.98
N LEU A 87 10.52 -15.87 -1.30
CA LEU A 87 9.27 -15.44 -1.91
C LEU A 87 9.54 -14.29 -2.90
N GLU A 88 9.05 -14.46 -4.13
CA GLU A 88 9.10 -13.45 -5.18
C GLU A 88 7.67 -13.15 -5.64
N TYR A 89 7.28 -11.89 -5.60
CA TYR A 89 5.93 -11.47 -5.99
C TYR A 89 5.92 -10.13 -6.71
N ILE A 90 4.81 -9.88 -7.41
CA ILE A 90 4.45 -8.57 -7.95
C ILE A 90 3.29 -8.06 -7.11
N VAL A 91 3.34 -6.78 -6.73
CA VAL A 91 2.25 -6.08 -6.03
C VAL A 91 1.78 -4.88 -6.82
N LEU A 92 0.46 -4.70 -6.87
CA LEU A 92 -0.20 -3.52 -7.41
C LEU A 92 -0.98 -2.83 -6.29
N GLY A 93 -0.80 -1.51 -6.16
CA GLY A 93 -1.65 -0.68 -5.30
C GLY A 93 -2.71 0.02 -6.15
N VAL A 94 -3.99 -0.11 -5.77
CA VAL A 94 -5.13 0.42 -6.52
C VAL A 94 -6.01 1.27 -5.61
N ALA A 95 -6.24 2.52 -6.00
CA ALA A 95 -7.09 3.45 -5.26
C ALA A 95 -8.56 3.37 -5.69
N SER A 96 -9.44 3.80 -4.79
CA SER A 96 -10.87 4.02 -5.02
C SER A 96 -11.64 2.76 -5.44
N MET A 97 -11.21 1.60 -4.96
CA MET A 97 -11.94 0.34 -5.12
C MET A 97 -11.69 -0.60 -3.95
N GLU A 98 -12.66 -1.44 -3.68
CA GLU A 98 -12.57 -2.55 -2.76
C GLU A 98 -13.13 -3.82 -3.40
N PHE A 99 -12.64 -4.96 -2.95
CA PHE A 99 -13.20 -6.26 -3.34
C PHE A 99 -14.23 -6.71 -2.30
N LEU A 100 -15.37 -7.18 -2.80
CA LEU A 100 -16.35 -7.87 -1.99
C LEU A 100 -16.08 -9.38 -2.05
N PHE A 101 -15.83 -9.96 -0.91
CA PHE A 101 -15.58 -11.39 -0.80
C PHE A 101 -16.84 -12.14 -0.36
N SER A 102 -16.98 -13.39 -0.79
CA SER A 102 -18.19 -14.22 -0.52
C SER A 102 -18.40 -14.51 0.97
N LYS A 103 -17.35 -14.42 1.80
CA LYS A 103 -17.48 -14.47 3.25
C LYS A 103 -17.76 -13.06 3.76
N ALA A 104 -18.93 -12.83 4.29
CA ALA A 104 -19.22 -11.63 5.05
C ALA A 104 -18.15 -11.46 6.15
N ASP A 105 -17.67 -10.24 6.33
CA ASP A 105 -16.67 -9.81 7.33
C ASP A 105 -15.19 -10.11 7.02
N THR A 106 -14.80 -10.55 5.80
CA THR A 106 -13.38 -10.61 5.42
C THR A 106 -13.05 -9.50 4.44
N ASN A 107 -12.00 -8.71 4.75
CA ASN A 107 -11.48 -7.64 3.89
C ASN A 107 -10.20 -8.07 3.16
N TYR A 108 -9.99 -9.37 2.98
CA TYR A 108 -8.88 -9.96 2.23
C TYR A 108 -9.27 -11.32 1.66
N ALA A 109 -8.56 -11.76 0.64
CA ALA A 109 -8.70 -13.09 0.05
C ALA A 109 -7.37 -13.65 -0.42
N ILE A 110 -7.27 -14.98 -0.41
CA ILE A 110 -6.16 -15.73 -1.01
C ILE A 110 -6.77 -16.81 -1.89
N PHE A 111 -6.34 -16.88 -3.14
CA PHE A 111 -6.77 -17.92 -4.08
C PHE A 111 -5.70 -18.22 -5.11
N ASN A 112 -5.70 -19.43 -5.64
CA ASN A 112 -4.69 -19.86 -6.61
C ASN A 112 -5.15 -19.60 -8.04
N CYS A 113 -4.30 -18.93 -8.82
CA CYS A 113 -4.54 -18.56 -10.22
C CYS A 113 -3.88 -19.50 -11.23
N ARG A 114 -3.46 -20.69 -10.84
CA ARG A 114 -2.67 -21.61 -11.70
C ARG A 114 -3.31 -21.89 -13.05
N GLU A 115 -4.62 -22.05 -13.12
CA GLU A 115 -5.35 -22.26 -14.37
C GLU A 115 -5.25 -21.08 -15.34
N ASN A 116 -5.02 -19.88 -14.83
CA ASN A 116 -4.89 -18.66 -15.60
C ASN A 116 -3.47 -18.06 -15.56
N ARG A 117 -2.49 -18.85 -15.10
CA ARG A 117 -1.09 -18.42 -14.89
C ARG A 117 -0.52 -17.63 -16.06
N GLU A 118 -0.58 -18.18 -17.26
CA GLU A 118 0.03 -17.57 -18.45
C GLU A 118 -0.50 -16.17 -18.70
N ARG A 119 -1.80 -15.99 -18.62
CA ARG A 119 -2.46 -14.69 -18.81
C ARG A 119 -2.10 -13.70 -17.70
N MET A 120 -2.14 -14.14 -16.43
CA MET A 120 -1.81 -13.30 -15.28
C MET A 120 -0.37 -12.83 -15.35
N VAL A 121 0.58 -13.73 -15.54
CA VAL A 121 2.01 -13.43 -15.62
C VAL A 121 2.31 -12.52 -16.81
N THR A 122 1.67 -12.74 -17.96
CA THR A 122 1.85 -11.89 -19.14
C THR A 122 1.39 -10.47 -18.88
N LEU A 123 0.20 -10.26 -18.32
CA LEU A 123 -0.32 -8.93 -18.01
C LEU A 123 0.54 -8.21 -16.96
N LEU A 124 0.93 -8.90 -15.89
CA LEU A 124 1.76 -8.33 -14.84
C LEU A 124 3.15 -7.93 -15.35
N HIS A 125 3.75 -8.72 -16.24
CA HIS A 125 5.02 -8.37 -16.88
C HIS A 125 4.87 -7.21 -17.87
N MET A 126 3.76 -7.12 -18.60
CA MET A 126 3.47 -5.96 -19.45
C MET A 126 3.35 -4.67 -18.63
N LEU A 127 2.63 -4.73 -17.51
CA LEU A 127 2.51 -3.61 -16.56
C LEU A 127 3.88 -3.17 -16.03
N LEU A 128 4.71 -4.13 -15.57
CA LEU A 128 6.06 -3.81 -15.08
C LEU A 128 6.94 -3.20 -16.17
N ALA A 129 6.91 -3.77 -17.37
CA ALA A 129 7.72 -3.28 -18.49
C ALA A 129 7.31 -1.88 -18.95
N GLU A 130 6.01 -1.58 -18.89
CA GLU A 130 5.50 -0.25 -19.23
C GLU A 130 5.87 0.78 -18.17
N ALA A 131 5.68 0.43 -16.89
CA ALA A 131 6.04 1.30 -15.77
C ALA A 131 7.56 1.59 -15.72
N ASP A 132 8.42 0.61 -16.02
CA ASP A 132 9.87 0.76 -16.06
C ASP A 132 10.34 1.72 -17.17
N ARG A 133 9.68 1.69 -18.32
CA ARG A 133 10.04 2.54 -19.47
C ARG A 133 9.67 4.00 -19.29
N SER A 134 8.62 4.30 -18.53
CA SER A 134 8.13 5.65 -18.23
C SER A 134 8.00 6.56 -19.47
N LEU A 135 7.50 6.00 -20.60
CA LEU A 135 7.27 6.73 -21.84
C LEU A 135 5.96 7.54 -21.77
N ASP A 136 5.81 8.50 -22.64
CA ASP A 136 4.57 9.27 -22.79
C ASP A 136 3.37 8.32 -22.98
N GLY A 137 2.33 8.49 -22.16
CA GLY A 137 1.15 7.62 -22.17
C GLY A 137 1.26 6.35 -21.32
N CYS A 138 2.38 6.12 -20.65
CA CYS A 138 2.61 4.99 -19.75
C CYS A 138 1.48 4.81 -18.72
N GLU A 139 1.02 5.90 -18.11
CA GLU A 139 -0.08 5.85 -17.12
C GLU A 139 -1.37 5.30 -17.72
N THR A 140 -1.70 5.68 -18.95
CA THR A 140 -2.89 5.21 -19.67
C THR A 140 -2.77 3.72 -19.98
N VAL A 141 -1.62 3.29 -20.51
CA VAL A 141 -1.38 1.88 -20.83
C VAL A 141 -1.43 1.01 -19.56
N CYS A 142 -0.78 1.44 -18.49
CA CYS A 142 -0.82 0.75 -17.21
C CYS A 142 -2.24 0.65 -16.63
N GLN A 143 -3.04 1.72 -16.75
CA GLN A 143 -4.42 1.74 -16.31
C GLN A 143 -5.30 0.77 -17.14
N ASP A 144 -5.16 0.77 -18.47
CA ASP A 144 -5.89 -0.13 -19.36
C ASP A 144 -5.53 -1.61 -19.06
N LEU A 145 -4.25 -1.92 -18.81
CA LEU A 145 -3.80 -3.27 -18.44
C LEU A 145 -4.35 -3.69 -17.06
N LEU A 146 -4.42 -2.78 -16.08
CA LEU A 146 -5.06 -3.04 -14.80
C LEU A 146 -6.54 -3.37 -14.99
N GLU A 147 -7.28 -2.61 -15.81
CA GLU A 147 -8.69 -2.88 -16.09
C GLU A 147 -8.90 -4.28 -16.67
N VAL A 148 -8.06 -4.70 -17.62
CA VAL A 148 -8.09 -6.06 -18.19
C VAL A 148 -7.85 -7.11 -17.10
N LEU A 149 -6.86 -6.90 -16.23
CA LEU A 149 -6.53 -7.80 -15.13
C LEU A 149 -7.70 -7.95 -14.14
N LEU A 150 -8.31 -6.84 -13.74
CA LEU A 150 -9.45 -6.83 -12.82
C LEU A 150 -10.69 -7.53 -13.40
N ILE A 151 -11.01 -7.27 -14.68
CA ILE A 151 -12.10 -7.95 -15.39
C ILE A 151 -11.87 -9.47 -15.39
N TRP A 152 -10.64 -9.92 -15.57
CA TRP A 152 -10.34 -11.34 -15.55
C TRP A 152 -10.41 -11.93 -14.14
N LEU A 153 -9.93 -11.23 -13.14
CA LEU A 153 -10.07 -11.65 -11.74
C LEU A 153 -11.55 -11.87 -11.37
N VAL A 154 -12.41 -10.92 -11.68
CA VAL A 154 -13.84 -11.03 -11.42
C VAL A 154 -14.48 -12.19 -12.20
N ARG A 155 -14.07 -12.44 -13.45
CA ARG A 155 -14.61 -13.55 -14.28
C ARG A 155 -14.14 -14.92 -13.82
N CYS A 156 -12.93 -15.02 -13.27
CA CYS A 156 -12.32 -16.28 -12.86
C CYS A 156 -12.55 -16.64 -11.39
N THR A 157 -13.16 -15.76 -10.62
CA THR A 157 -13.40 -15.92 -9.18
C THR A 157 -14.85 -15.58 -8.81
N THR A 158 -15.23 -15.85 -7.57
CA THR A 158 -16.52 -15.43 -7.01
C THR A 158 -16.45 -14.05 -6.36
N ILE A 159 -15.41 -13.28 -6.66
CA ILE A 159 -15.16 -11.95 -6.10
C ILE A 159 -15.89 -10.92 -6.96
N SER A 160 -16.52 -9.94 -6.33
CA SER A 160 -17.06 -8.76 -6.99
C SER A 160 -16.28 -7.50 -6.62
N LEU A 161 -16.36 -6.50 -7.48
CA LEU A 161 -15.77 -5.19 -7.23
C LEU A 161 -16.84 -4.25 -6.70
N GLN A 162 -16.56 -3.59 -5.60
CA GLN A 162 -17.24 -2.40 -5.18
C GLN A 162 -16.35 -1.21 -5.56
N LEU A 163 -16.85 -0.41 -6.48
CA LEU A 163 -16.26 0.88 -6.75
C LEU A 163 -16.77 1.82 -5.67
N GLU A 164 -15.88 2.55 -5.05
CA GLU A 164 -16.31 3.67 -4.24
C GLU A 164 -17.18 4.55 -5.16
N GLU A 165 -18.46 4.69 -4.84
CA GLU A 165 -19.28 5.73 -5.48
C GLU A 165 -18.48 7.01 -5.34
N ALA A 166 -18.21 7.68 -6.46
CA ALA A 166 -17.48 8.95 -6.44
C ALA A 166 -18.18 9.82 -5.39
N ALA A 167 -17.58 9.89 -4.20
CA ALA A 167 -18.03 10.81 -3.17
C ALA A 167 -18.13 12.17 -3.86
N PRO A 168 -19.12 13.00 -3.54
CA PRO A 168 -19.38 14.22 -4.28
C PRO A 168 -18.09 15.02 -4.38
N THR A 169 -17.42 14.91 -5.52
CA THR A 169 -16.17 15.56 -5.93
C THR A 169 -15.17 15.74 -4.77
N GLU A 170 -14.55 14.64 -4.35
CA GLU A 170 -13.22 14.76 -3.69
C GLU A 170 -12.39 15.67 -4.60
N ASN A 171 -11.93 16.78 -4.05
CA ASN A 171 -11.16 17.74 -4.85
C ASN A 171 -9.97 16.97 -5.42
N ARG A 172 -9.96 16.74 -6.73
CA ARG A 172 -8.98 15.89 -7.44
C ARG A 172 -7.55 16.25 -7.08
N GLU A 173 -7.29 17.57 -6.98
CA GLU A 173 -5.98 18.09 -6.61
C GLU A 173 -5.60 17.72 -5.19
N CYS A 174 -6.56 17.73 -4.26
CA CYS A 174 -6.31 17.30 -2.88
C CYS A 174 -6.04 15.81 -2.78
N ALA A 175 -6.72 14.96 -3.55
CA ALA A 175 -6.48 13.53 -3.59
C ALA A 175 -5.09 13.21 -4.19
N GLU A 176 -4.68 13.94 -5.23
CA GLU A 176 -3.35 13.82 -5.83
C GLU A 176 -2.24 14.22 -4.84
N ILE A 177 -2.43 15.31 -4.12
CA ILE A 177 -1.49 15.77 -3.08
C ILE A 177 -1.41 14.78 -1.93
N LYS A 178 -2.54 14.26 -1.45
CA LYS A 178 -2.56 13.23 -0.40
C LYS A 178 -1.74 12.01 -0.80
N ARG A 179 -1.95 11.52 -2.00
CA ARG A 179 -1.21 10.38 -2.55
C ARG A 179 0.29 10.67 -2.68
N TYR A 180 0.65 11.86 -3.17
CA TYR A 180 2.04 12.27 -3.22
C TYR A 180 2.70 12.24 -1.85
N LEU A 181 1.99 12.74 -0.83
CA LEU A 181 2.45 12.71 0.57
C LEU A 181 2.60 11.29 1.12
N ASP A 182 1.67 10.39 0.80
CA ASP A 182 1.71 8.99 1.22
C ASP A 182 2.90 8.24 0.63
N THR A 183 3.30 8.58 -0.59
CA THR A 183 4.40 7.91 -1.31
C THR A 183 5.76 8.52 -0.99
N ASN A 184 5.84 9.86 -0.94
CA ASN A 184 7.12 10.58 -0.88
C ASN A 184 7.40 11.19 0.51
N TYR A 185 6.76 10.71 1.57
CA TYR A 185 6.84 11.29 2.92
C TYR A 185 8.25 11.48 3.48
N ARG A 186 9.26 10.76 2.95
CA ARG A 186 10.67 10.86 3.37
C ARG A 186 11.42 12.04 2.77
N GLU A 187 10.88 12.62 1.70
CA GLU A 187 11.49 13.72 0.98
C GLU A 187 11.29 15.06 1.70
N ASP A 188 12.07 16.06 1.32
CA ASP A 188 11.89 17.43 1.82
C ASP A 188 10.71 18.09 1.11
N ILE A 189 9.53 17.96 1.72
CA ILE A 189 8.25 18.42 1.16
C ILE A 189 7.83 19.72 1.87
N SER A 190 7.70 20.77 1.08
CA SER A 190 7.15 22.06 1.50
C SER A 190 5.73 22.28 0.96
N LEU A 191 4.99 23.20 1.57
CA LEU A 191 3.68 23.59 1.06
C LEU A 191 3.78 24.26 -0.33
N ASP A 192 4.88 24.96 -0.60
CA ASP A 192 5.13 25.57 -1.91
C ASP A 192 5.34 24.52 -3.00
N LEU A 193 6.09 23.44 -2.72
CA LEU A 193 6.24 22.30 -3.61
C LEU A 193 4.89 21.64 -3.91
N LEU A 194 4.08 21.40 -2.89
CA LEU A 194 2.76 20.78 -3.07
C LEU A 194 1.82 21.67 -3.90
N ALA A 195 1.90 22.97 -3.73
CA ALA A 195 1.12 23.95 -4.50
C ALA A 195 1.55 23.99 -5.98
N GLU A 196 2.85 23.90 -6.23
CA GLU A 196 3.41 23.79 -7.60
C GLU A 196 2.95 22.49 -8.28
N LEU A 197 3.05 21.36 -7.61
CA LEU A 197 2.58 20.05 -8.11
C LEU A 197 1.09 20.03 -8.43
N ALA A 198 0.27 20.70 -7.63
CA ALA A 198 -1.17 20.79 -7.84
C ALA A 198 -1.56 21.93 -8.81
N HIS A 199 -0.62 22.74 -9.28
CA HIS A 199 -0.88 23.98 -10.03
C HIS A 199 -1.86 24.93 -9.34
N LEU A 200 -1.79 25.01 -7.99
CA LEU A 200 -2.69 25.80 -7.16
C LEU A 200 -1.92 26.84 -6.35
N ASN A 201 -2.65 27.88 -5.90
CA ASN A 201 -2.11 28.77 -4.87
C ASN A 201 -2.00 27.99 -3.53
N LYS A 202 -0.90 28.16 -2.81
CA LYS A 202 -0.62 27.43 -1.54
C LYS A 202 -1.67 27.64 -0.45
N TYR A 203 -2.26 28.82 -0.36
CA TYR A 203 -3.32 29.11 0.61
C TYR A 203 -4.62 28.40 0.25
N TYR A 204 -4.94 28.39 -1.04
CA TYR A 204 -6.10 27.65 -1.55
C TYR A 204 -5.93 26.15 -1.33
N LEU A 205 -4.77 25.59 -1.68
CA LEU A 205 -4.46 24.17 -1.43
C LEU A 205 -4.59 23.83 0.06
N ALA A 206 -3.95 24.61 0.93
CA ALA A 206 -3.98 24.35 2.39
C ALA A 206 -5.42 24.37 2.93
N HIS A 207 -6.22 25.37 2.53
CA HIS A 207 -7.61 25.49 2.96
C HIS A 207 -8.49 24.36 2.43
N THR A 208 -8.35 24.02 1.14
CA THR A 208 -9.15 22.99 0.50
C THR A 208 -8.80 21.60 1.03
N PHE A 209 -7.52 21.31 1.19
CA PHE A 209 -7.04 20.06 1.78
C PHE A 209 -7.51 19.91 3.26
N GLN A 210 -7.46 21.01 4.02
CA GLN A 210 -7.96 20.99 5.41
C GLN A 210 -9.48 20.79 5.47
N ARG A 211 -10.22 21.35 4.55
CA ARG A 211 -11.68 21.14 4.45
C ARG A 211 -12.00 19.69 4.10
N GLU A 212 -11.22 19.09 3.21
CA GLU A 212 -11.42 17.72 2.72
C GLU A 212 -11.01 16.66 3.74
N TYR A 213 -9.81 16.81 4.32
CA TYR A 213 -9.20 15.81 5.22
C TYR A 213 -9.14 16.19 6.69
N GLY A 214 -9.71 17.33 7.07
CA GLY A 214 -9.75 17.82 8.45
C GLY A 214 -8.43 18.37 8.99
N ILE A 215 -7.31 18.22 8.27
CA ILE A 215 -5.97 18.68 8.68
C ILE A 215 -5.20 19.25 7.49
N SER A 216 -4.21 20.12 7.77
CA SER A 216 -3.38 20.69 6.70
C SER A 216 -2.45 19.65 6.05
N PRO A 217 -1.99 19.85 4.78
CA PRO A 217 -1.09 18.95 4.08
C PRO A 217 0.18 18.62 4.89
N ILE A 218 0.82 19.64 5.50
CA ILE A 218 2.03 19.43 6.31
C ILE A 218 1.74 18.69 7.62
N THR A 219 0.56 18.88 8.20
CA THR A 219 0.14 18.09 9.37
C THR A 219 -0.09 16.65 8.99
N TYR A 220 -0.69 16.39 7.83
CA TYR A 220 -0.87 15.06 7.25
C TYR A 220 0.48 14.37 7.03
N LEU A 221 1.42 15.04 6.35
CA LEU A 221 2.79 14.55 6.14
C LEU A 221 3.46 14.14 7.45
N ASN A 222 3.40 15.03 8.46
CA ASN A 222 4.02 14.73 9.74
C ASN A 222 3.37 13.55 10.45
N ARG A 223 2.04 13.39 10.37
CA ARG A 223 1.36 12.19 10.89
C ARG A 223 1.84 10.93 10.19
N ARG A 224 1.94 10.93 8.86
CA ARG A 224 2.44 9.80 8.09
C ARG A 224 3.87 9.41 8.51
N ARG A 225 4.75 10.40 8.66
CA ARG A 225 6.12 10.19 9.16
C ARG A 225 6.16 9.61 10.57
N ILE A 226 5.27 10.07 11.45
CA ILE A 226 5.18 9.57 12.82
C ILE A 226 4.73 8.10 12.81
N GLU A 227 3.71 7.74 12.05
CA GLU A 227 3.26 6.34 11.95
C GLU A 227 4.40 5.42 11.52
N GLU A 228 5.15 5.78 10.48
CA GLU A 228 6.29 5.00 10.02
C GLU A 228 7.43 4.95 11.07
N SER A 229 7.64 6.05 11.81
CA SER A 229 8.69 6.10 12.83
C SER A 229 8.41 5.20 14.05
N LYS A 230 7.14 4.95 14.39
CA LYS A 230 6.74 4.04 15.48
C LYS A 230 7.34 2.65 15.26
N HIS A 231 7.29 2.21 14.03
CA HIS A 231 7.85 0.95 13.61
C HIS A 231 9.37 0.88 13.87
N MET A 232 10.11 1.90 13.43
CA MET A 232 11.57 1.95 13.64
C MET A 232 11.93 2.05 15.12
N LEU A 233 11.15 2.78 15.91
CA LEU A 233 11.34 2.90 17.35
C LEU A 233 11.21 1.56 18.07
N GLY A 234 10.24 0.73 17.68
CA GLY A 234 9.96 -0.56 18.30
C GLY A 234 10.88 -1.70 17.85
N ASN A 235 11.46 -1.63 16.64
CA ASN A 235 12.11 -2.77 16.00
C ASN A 235 13.60 -2.56 15.68
N THR A 236 14.12 -1.34 15.80
CA THR A 236 15.53 -1.05 15.48
C THR A 236 16.28 -0.43 16.66
N SER A 237 17.62 -0.44 16.57
CA SER A 237 18.50 0.27 17.51
C SER A 237 18.85 1.69 17.06
N TYR A 238 18.26 2.20 15.99
CA TYR A 238 18.54 3.53 15.47
C TYR A 238 18.34 4.61 16.53
N SER A 239 19.25 5.60 16.55
CA SER A 239 19.09 6.79 17.38
C SER A 239 17.90 7.63 16.91
N LEU A 240 17.39 8.52 17.77
CA LEU A 240 16.33 9.45 17.37
C LEU A 240 16.77 10.35 16.21
N ALA A 241 18.06 10.70 16.15
CA ALA A 241 18.61 11.49 15.05
C ALA A 241 18.53 10.73 13.71
N GLN A 242 18.93 9.47 13.70
CA GLN A 242 18.85 8.61 12.51
C GLN A 242 17.40 8.39 12.07
N ILE A 243 16.48 8.12 13.01
CA ILE A 243 15.05 7.95 12.67
C ILE A 243 14.47 9.25 12.12
N SER A 244 14.78 10.40 12.73
CA SER A 244 14.36 11.72 12.26
C SER A 244 14.79 11.96 10.80
N GLU A 245 16.04 11.68 10.49
CA GLU A 245 16.61 11.81 9.15
C GLU A 245 15.94 10.87 8.15
N LEU A 246 15.84 9.58 8.48
CA LEU A 246 15.21 8.57 7.62
C LEU A 246 13.72 8.84 7.34
N MET A 247 13.04 9.52 8.26
CA MET A 247 11.64 9.92 8.09
C MET A 247 11.47 11.29 7.45
N GLY A 248 12.55 11.97 7.06
CA GLY A 248 12.51 13.26 6.39
C GLY A 248 12.16 14.45 7.28
N PHE A 249 12.34 14.36 8.60
CA PHE A 249 12.19 15.52 9.48
C PHE A 249 13.43 16.43 9.42
N SER A 250 13.20 17.74 9.45
CA SER A 250 14.27 18.75 9.41
C SER A 250 15.20 18.73 10.63
N SER A 251 14.76 18.18 11.76
CA SER A 251 15.58 18.00 12.95
C SER A 251 15.01 16.97 13.93
N PRO A 252 15.87 16.33 14.76
CA PRO A 252 15.40 15.44 15.83
C PRO A 252 14.51 16.10 16.87
N SER A 253 14.70 17.41 17.10
CA SER A 253 13.87 18.18 18.02
C SER A 253 12.47 18.36 17.46
N TYR A 254 12.34 18.69 16.19
CA TYR A 254 11.04 18.82 15.51
C TYR A 254 10.32 17.47 15.42
N PHE A 255 11.04 16.41 15.09
CA PHE A 255 10.51 15.03 15.16
C PHE A 255 9.90 14.73 16.53
N SER A 256 10.66 14.98 17.62
CA SER A 256 10.21 14.68 18.98
C SER A 256 8.98 15.48 19.38
N GLN A 257 8.86 16.73 18.94
CA GLN A 257 7.67 17.57 19.16
C GLN A 257 6.45 17.03 18.42
N CYS A 258 6.61 16.69 17.12
CA CYS A 258 5.55 16.11 16.31
C CYS A 258 5.08 14.78 16.88
N PHE A 259 6.01 13.92 17.29
CA PHE A 259 5.71 12.62 17.88
C PHE A 259 4.91 12.78 19.19
N ARG A 260 5.39 13.65 20.10
CA ARG A 260 4.68 13.89 21.36
C ARG A 260 3.27 14.48 21.14
N LYS A 261 3.12 15.33 20.13
CA LYS A 261 1.80 15.90 19.78
C LYS A 261 0.86 14.82 19.23
N ALA A 262 1.36 13.86 18.45
CA ALA A 262 0.56 12.80 17.85
C ALA A 262 0.22 11.67 18.84
N GLU A 263 1.21 11.21 19.63
CA GLU A 263 1.12 10.01 20.46
C GLU A 263 0.94 10.30 21.98
N GLY A 264 1.00 11.55 22.39
CA GLY A 264 0.90 11.95 23.80
C GLY A 264 2.15 11.65 24.65
N MET A 265 3.16 10.98 24.10
CA MET A 265 4.40 10.59 24.77
C MET A 265 5.63 10.88 23.88
N THR A 266 6.81 10.88 24.48
CA THR A 266 8.06 11.08 23.73
C THR A 266 8.44 9.82 22.95
N PRO A 267 9.24 9.94 21.85
CA PRO A 267 9.75 8.78 21.11
C PRO A 267 10.52 7.77 21.99
N ASN A 268 11.25 8.26 23.00
CA ASN A 268 11.99 7.40 23.92
C ASN A 268 11.07 6.62 24.87
N GLU A 269 10.00 7.26 25.34
CA GLU A 269 8.98 6.60 26.17
C GLU A 269 8.27 5.52 25.36
N TYR A 270 7.86 5.82 24.13
CA TYR A 270 7.27 4.86 23.20
C TYR A 270 8.19 3.66 22.96
N ARG A 271 9.47 3.90 22.63
CA ARG A 271 10.47 2.84 22.45
C ARG A 271 10.59 1.94 23.66
N ARG A 272 10.62 2.51 24.87
CA ARG A 272 10.74 1.75 26.10
C ARG A 272 9.52 0.88 26.34
N GLN A 273 8.34 1.42 26.14
CA GLN A 273 7.07 0.70 26.32
C GLN A 273 6.98 -0.48 25.36
N THR A 274 7.16 -0.25 24.05
CA THR A 274 7.09 -1.29 23.03
C THR A 274 8.11 -2.42 23.25
N ARG A 275 9.31 -2.09 23.75
CA ARG A 275 10.33 -3.11 24.07
C ARG A 275 10.04 -3.88 25.34
N GLN A 276 9.34 -3.30 26.29
CA GLN A 276 8.90 -4.02 27.51
C GLN A 276 7.78 -5.02 27.19
N GLU A 277 6.84 -4.64 26.35
CA GLU A 277 5.75 -5.50 25.90
C GLU A 277 6.25 -6.73 25.12
N LYS A 278 7.36 -6.59 24.39
CA LYS A 278 7.99 -7.69 23.63
C LYS A 278 8.88 -8.62 24.46
N ARG A 279 9.14 -8.33 25.75
CA ARG A 279 9.90 -9.23 26.61
C ARG A 279 9.00 -10.39 27.08
N PRO A 280 9.36 -11.66 26.81
CA PRO A 280 8.62 -12.79 27.36
C PRO A 280 8.63 -12.73 28.88
N ALA A 281 7.49 -13.04 29.49
CA ALA A 281 7.36 -13.11 30.93
C ALA A 281 8.44 -14.07 31.51
N PRO A 282 9.08 -13.71 32.64
CA PRO A 282 10.12 -14.55 33.22
C PRO A 282 9.53 -15.92 33.53
N THR A 283 10.09 -16.95 32.92
CA THR A 283 9.73 -18.36 33.22
C THR A 283 10.00 -18.61 34.72
N LYS A 284 8.95 -18.81 35.48
CA LYS A 284 9.08 -19.23 36.88
C LYS A 284 9.87 -20.55 36.89
N ARG A 285 11.13 -20.50 37.33
CA ARG A 285 11.85 -21.73 37.69
C ARG A 285 11.08 -22.37 38.82
N HIS A 286 10.51 -23.53 38.56
CA HIS A 286 10.10 -24.43 39.60
C HIS A 286 11.39 -24.97 40.26
N GLU A 287 11.69 -24.50 41.46
CA GLU A 287 12.62 -25.19 42.33
C GLU A 287 11.95 -26.48 42.76
N VAL A 288 12.64 -27.59 42.48
CA VAL A 288 12.34 -28.94 43.00
C VAL A 288 13.18 -29.12 44.25
#